data_8c1bfc51205af1dee05bed7f35ef4e6c
#
_entry.id   8c1bfc51205af1dee05bed7f35ef4e6c
#
_cell.length_a   1.000
_cell.length_b   1.000
_cell.length_c   1.000
_cell.angle_alpha   90.00
_cell.angle_beta   90.00
_cell.angle_gamma   90.00
#
_symmetry.space_group_name_H-M   'P 1'
#
loop_
_entity.id
_entity.type
_entity.pdbx_description
1 polymer ?
#
loop_
_entity_poly.entity_id
_entity_poly.type
_entity_poly.pdbx_seq_one_letter_code
_entity_poly.pdbx_strand_id
1 'polypeptide(L)'
;MTQLLDKIATIASDYDAIVFDQWGVLHDGSTPYPGAIDCLETLATRGVRMAVLSNSGKRSAPNAARIADMGFAPSLFEVVMTSGEALWRDIANATITGRRFFPVERVEGDAATWADGLDIEIESSVKTAQAVLLMGLPDGDSADQWQGVLDQAFKARLPIYCSNPDLKSPRANGQLVTSAGTLAHEYRKRGGKVVFYGKPHRRIYNELKAKLNADRLLMVGDSLEHDIAGGQAAGWDTLLIQGGLYAAEFSHGSHDAVLSRLVTEKSCETPTYSIEQLK
;
A
#
# COMPACT_ATOMS: atom_id res chain seq x y z
N MET A 1 17.05 14.80 12.80
CA MET A 1 16.28 15.96 12.26
C MET A 1 15.95 15.67 10.81
N THR A 2 14.70 15.89 10.41
CA THR A 2 14.27 15.75 9.01
C THR A 2 14.84 16.88 8.17
N GLN A 3 15.41 16.55 7.02
CA GLN A 3 15.87 17.55 6.06
C GLN A 3 14.72 17.97 5.13
N LEU A 4 14.44 19.27 5.05
CA LEU A 4 13.50 19.82 4.08
C LEU A 4 14.16 19.90 2.70
N LEU A 5 13.43 19.47 1.70
CA LEU A 5 13.88 19.50 0.30
C LEU A 5 12.98 20.42 -0.54
N ASP A 6 13.60 21.12 -1.47
CA ASP A 6 12.88 21.85 -2.52
C ASP A 6 12.57 20.92 -3.71
N LYS A 7 13.47 19.99 -4.02
CA LYS A 7 13.36 19.05 -5.15
C LYS A 7 13.95 17.70 -4.79
N ILE A 8 13.22 16.61 -5.09
CA ILE A 8 13.71 15.24 -4.88
C ILE A 8 14.96 14.93 -5.72
N ALA A 9 15.10 15.58 -6.87
CA ALA A 9 16.24 15.39 -7.78
C ALA A 9 17.60 15.76 -7.16
N THR A 10 17.63 16.50 -6.04
CA THR A 10 18.88 16.88 -5.34
C THR A 10 19.52 15.71 -4.57
N ILE A 11 18.72 14.70 -4.20
CA ILE A 11 19.16 13.53 -3.43
C ILE A 11 19.09 12.24 -4.26
N ALA A 12 18.56 12.29 -5.47
CA ALA A 12 18.25 11.08 -6.25
C ALA A 12 19.48 10.21 -6.55
N SER A 13 20.67 10.80 -6.69
CA SER A 13 21.93 10.07 -6.92
C SER A 13 22.45 9.28 -5.72
N ASP A 14 21.91 9.52 -4.53
CA ASP A 14 22.33 8.85 -3.32
C ASP A 14 21.68 7.44 -3.18
N TYR A 15 20.70 7.16 -4.05
CA TYR A 15 19.90 5.94 -4.01
C TYR A 15 20.07 5.09 -5.28
N ASP A 16 20.01 3.77 -5.09
CA ASP A 16 20.01 2.82 -6.20
C ASP A 16 18.65 2.76 -6.90
N ALA A 17 17.56 3.04 -6.14
CA ALA A 17 16.23 3.25 -6.69
C ALA A 17 15.34 4.07 -5.72
N ILE A 18 14.34 4.75 -6.28
CA ILE A 18 13.32 5.50 -5.55
C ILE A 18 11.98 4.80 -5.70
N VAL A 19 11.31 4.56 -4.56
CA VAL A 19 10.04 3.86 -4.47
C VAL A 19 8.95 4.85 -4.10
N PHE A 20 7.90 4.93 -4.89
CA PHE A 20 6.80 5.87 -4.70
C PHE A 20 5.53 5.15 -4.25
N ASP A 21 4.84 5.70 -3.26
CA ASP A 21 3.42 5.43 -3.10
C ASP A 21 2.62 6.07 -4.23
N GLN A 22 1.35 5.73 -4.36
CA GLN A 22 0.46 6.24 -5.42
C GLN A 22 -0.46 7.34 -4.91
N TRP A 23 -1.38 7.00 -4.01
CA TRP A 23 -2.33 7.93 -3.44
C TRP A 23 -1.65 8.94 -2.54
N GLY A 24 -1.98 10.23 -2.70
CA GLY A 24 -1.35 11.30 -1.91
C GLY A 24 0.05 11.68 -2.38
N VAL A 25 0.64 10.93 -3.32
CA VAL A 25 1.99 11.14 -3.87
C VAL A 25 1.96 11.39 -5.37
N LEU A 26 1.46 10.44 -6.16
CA LEU A 26 1.42 10.52 -7.61
C LEU A 26 0.09 11.08 -8.11
N HIS A 27 -1.02 10.68 -7.49
CA HIS A 27 -2.38 11.03 -7.93
C HIS A 27 -3.38 11.04 -6.76
N ASP A 28 -4.53 11.68 -6.99
CA ASP A 28 -5.66 11.74 -6.05
C ASP A 28 -6.67 10.58 -6.22
N GLY A 29 -6.34 9.60 -7.03
CA GLY A 29 -7.19 8.47 -7.39
C GLY A 29 -7.83 8.57 -8.77
N SER A 30 -7.83 9.74 -9.39
CA SER A 30 -8.39 10.02 -10.73
C SER A 30 -7.45 10.83 -11.61
N THR A 31 -6.72 11.78 -11.03
CA THR A 31 -5.81 12.68 -11.75
C THR A 31 -4.44 12.75 -11.09
N PRO A 32 -3.37 12.91 -11.87
CA PRO A 32 -2.03 13.15 -11.32
C PRO A 32 -1.99 14.46 -10.53
N TYR A 33 -1.19 14.48 -9.46
CA TYR A 33 -0.88 15.75 -8.80
C TYR A 33 -0.07 16.67 -9.74
N PRO A 34 -0.26 18.00 -9.63
CA PRO A 34 0.50 18.94 -10.42
C PRO A 34 2.02 18.74 -10.27
N GLY A 35 2.74 18.63 -11.38
CA GLY A 35 4.17 18.43 -11.40
C GLY A 35 4.66 16.99 -11.16
N ALA A 36 3.81 16.05 -10.75
CA ALA A 36 4.23 14.67 -10.47
C ALA A 36 4.81 13.97 -11.72
N ILE A 37 4.15 14.09 -12.87
CA ILE A 37 4.65 13.47 -14.13
C ILE A 37 5.99 14.11 -14.51
N ASP A 38 6.06 15.44 -14.57
CA ASP A 38 7.29 16.17 -14.95
C ASP A 38 8.47 15.84 -14.03
N CYS A 39 8.18 15.68 -12.73
CA CYS A 39 9.18 15.27 -11.74
C CYS A 39 9.74 13.88 -12.07
N LEU A 40 8.86 12.88 -12.31
CA LEU A 40 9.29 11.52 -12.62
C LEU A 40 10.02 11.44 -13.97
N GLU A 41 9.59 12.17 -14.99
CA GLU A 41 10.29 12.26 -16.27
C GLU A 41 11.67 12.89 -16.11
N THR A 42 11.80 13.94 -15.27
CA THR A 42 13.09 14.52 -14.92
C THR A 42 14.01 13.51 -14.23
N LEU A 43 13.51 12.72 -13.29
CA LEU A 43 14.28 11.65 -12.66
C LEU A 43 14.70 10.57 -13.68
N ALA A 44 13.78 10.17 -14.56
CA ALA A 44 14.06 9.18 -15.61
C ALA A 44 15.16 9.65 -16.57
N THR A 45 15.14 10.93 -17.00
CA THR A 45 16.20 11.48 -17.86
C THR A 45 17.57 11.49 -17.20
N ARG A 46 17.64 11.44 -15.87
CA ARG A 46 18.88 11.32 -15.08
C ARG A 46 19.27 9.86 -14.81
N GLY A 47 18.55 8.90 -15.36
CA GLY A 47 18.81 7.48 -15.16
C GLY A 47 18.42 6.93 -13.80
N VAL A 48 17.56 7.63 -13.03
CA VAL A 48 17.08 7.18 -11.73
C VAL A 48 16.12 6.01 -11.93
N ARG A 49 16.39 4.88 -11.27
CA ARG A 49 15.48 3.73 -11.25
C ARG A 49 14.32 4.03 -10.33
N MET A 50 13.10 3.78 -10.78
CA MET A 50 11.89 4.08 -10.03
C MET A 50 10.97 2.88 -9.94
N ALA A 51 10.26 2.76 -8.82
CA ALA A 51 9.27 1.73 -8.59
C ALA A 51 8.05 2.29 -7.85
N VAL A 52 6.95 1.55 -7.91
CA VAL A 52 5.72 1.86 -7.17
C VAL A 52 5.48 0.80 -6.12
N LEU A 53 5.06 1.21 -4.92
CA LEU A 53 4.64 0.35 -3.81
C LEU A 53 3.26 0.76 -3.28
N SER A 54 2.25 -0.11 -3.46
CA SER A 54 0.85 0.24 -3.18
C SER A 54 0.12 -0.78 -2.30
N ASN A 55 -0.75 -0.30 -1.41
CA ASN A 55 -1.66 -1.13 -0.61
C ASN A 55 -2.89 -1.65 -1.40
N SER A 56 -2.87 -1.51 -2.73
CA SER A 56 -3.94 -2.04 -3.57
C SER A 56 -4.03 -3.56 -3.49
N GLY A 57 -5.25 -4.09 -3.26
CA GLY A 57 -5.53 -5.53 -3.33
C GLY A 57 -5.49 -6.10 -4.75
N LYS A 58 -5.41 -5.27 -5.80
CA LYS A 58 -5.32 -5.70 -7.21
C LYS A 58 -3.93 -6.24 -7.54
N ARG A 59 -3.84 -7.01 -8.64
CA ARG A 59 -2.57 -7.43 -9.24
C ARG A 59 -1.77 -6.22 -9.76
N SER A 60 -0.46 -6.40 -9.93
CA SER A 60 0.43 -5.35 -10.44
C SER A 60 0.06 -4.85 -11.83
N ALA A 61 -0.28 -5.75 -12.77
CA ALA A 61 -0.55 -5.36 -14.16
C ALA A 61 -1.79 -4.45 -14.30
N PRO A 62 -2.99 -4.77 -13.78
CA PRO A 62 -4.11 -3.85 -13.83
C PRO A 62 -3.89 -2.56 -13.02
N ASN A 63 -3.04 -2.58 -12.00
CA ASN A 63 -2.67 -1.37 -11.28
C ASN A 63 -1.75 -0.46 -12.12
N ALA A 64 -0.75 -1.05 -12.80
CA ALA A 64 0.13 -0.33 -13.72
C ALA A 64 -0.65 0.28 -14.90
N ALA A 65 -1.60 -0.47 -15.49
CA ALA A 65 -2.46 0.06 -16.55
C ALA A 65 -3.26 1.28 -16.08
N ARG A 66 -3.83 1.23 -14.86
CA ARG A 66 -4.58 2.35 -14.30
C ARG A 66 -3.75 3.63 -14.14
N ILE A 67 -2.49 3.53 -13.69
CA ILE A 67 -1.63 4.73 -13.59
C ILE A 67 -1.16 5.21 -14.98
N ALA A 68 -1.01 4.30 -15.94
CA ALA A 68 -0.74 4.67 -17.33
C ALA A 68 -1.91 5.46 -17.95
N ASP A 69 -3.15 5.05 -17.68
CA ASP A 69 -4.36 5.77 -18.12
C ASP A 69 -4.45 7.19 -17.52
N MET A 70 -3.78 7.45 -16.40
CA MET A 70 -3.64 8.79 -15.80
C MET A 70 -2.53 9.62 -16.43
N GLY A 71 -1.75 9.07 -17.39
CA GLY A 71 -0.69 9.79 -18.11
C GLY A 71 0.74 9.47 -17.66
N PHE A 72 0.94 8.60 -16.68
CA PHE A 72 2.29 8.16 -16.32
C PHE A 72 2.79 7.13 -17.33
N ALA A 73 3.87 7.44 -18.06
CA ALA A 73 4.43 6.51 -19.02
C ALA A 73 4.85 5.19 -18.32
N PRO A 74 4.45 4.01 -18.86
CA PRO A 74 4.81 2.72 -18.25
C PRO A 74 6.31 2.52 -18.04
N SER A 75 7.12 3.13 -18.89
CA SER A 75 8.59 3.06 -18.81
C SER A 75 9.20 3.81 -17.61
N LEU A 76 8.42 4.63 -16.90
CA LEU A 76 8.89 5.33 -15.71
C LEU A 76 9.16 4.38 -14.54
N PHE A 77 8.48 3.24 -14.50
CA PHE A 77 8.56 2.33 -13.35
C PHE A 77 9.11 0.97 -13.77
N GLU A 78 10.24 0.60 -13.19
CA GLU A 78 10.83 -0.73 -13.36
C GLU A 78 9.97 -1.83 -12.75
N VAL A 79 9.36 -1.53 -11.61
CA VAL A 79 8.47 -2.43 -10.87
C VAL A 79 7.26 -1.66 -10.34
N VAL A 80 6.08 -2.20 -10.56
CA VAL A 80 4.87 -1.83 -9.82
C VAL A 80 4.52 -2.99 -8.89
N MET A 81 4.65 -2.79 -7.58
CA MET A 81 4.36 -3.80 -6.57
C MET A 81 3.09 -3.41 -5.81
N THR A 82 2.15 -4.34 -5.73
CA THR A 82 0.93 -4.18 -4.94
C THR A 82 0.83 -5.25 -3.86
N SER A 83 0.06 -4.96 -2.81
CA SER A 83 -0.24 -5.95 -1.77
C SER A 83 -0.91 -7.20 -2.35
N GLY A 84 -1.81 -7.02 -3.32
CA GLY A 84 -2.47 -8.13 -4.01
C GLY A 84 -1.50 -8.98 -4.82
N GLU A 85 -0.51 -8.36 -5.46
CA GLU A 85 0.55 -9.11 -6.18
C GLU A 85 1.44 -9.90 -5.22
N ALA A 86 1.84 -9.30 -4.09
CA ALA A 86 2.66 -9.99 -3.10
C ALA A 86 1.95 -11.23 -2.52
N LEU A 87 0.65 -11.12 -2.22
CA LEU A 87 -0.17 -12.24 -1.77
C LEU A 87 -0.29 -13.32 -2.86
N TRP A 88 -0.56 -12.92 -4.11
CA TRP A 88 -0.67 -13.84 -5.23
C TRP A 88 0.61 -14.66 -5.41
N ARG A 89 1.77 -14.00 -5.29
CA ARG A 89 3.09 -14.66 -5.41
C ARG A 89 3.34 -15.68 -4.33
N ASP A 90 2.94 -15.40 -3.09
CA ASP A 90 3.09 -16.34 -1.99
C ASP A 90 2.24 -17.60 -2.18
N ILE A 91 1.07 -17.49 -2.81
CA ILE A 91 0.26 -18.65 -3.20
C ILE A 91 0.93 -19.38 -4.37
N ALA A 92 1.31 -18.66 -5.42
CA ALA A 92 1.96 -19.24 -6.61
C ALA A 92 3.26 -19.99 -6.27
N ASN A 93 4.04 -19.46 -5.32
CA ASN A 93 5.30 -20.07 -4.87
C ASN A 93 5.11 -21.11 -3.74
N ALA A 94 3.87 -21.52 -3.45
CA ALA A 94 3.51 -22.45 -2.39
C ALA A 94 4.00 -22.05 -0.97
N THR A 95 4.26 -20.78 -0.72
CA THR A 95 4.48 -20.23 0.64
C THR A 95 3.20 -20.34 1.46
N ILE A 96 2.05 -20.22 0.79
CA ILE A 96 0.72 -20.52 1.31
C ILE A 96 0.28 -21.85 0.67
N THR A 97 0.04 -22.85 1.50
CA THR A 97 -0.28 -24.22 1.03
C THR A 97 -1.77 -24.53 0.93
N GLY A 98 -2.64 -23.64 1.44
CA GLY A 98 -4.09 -23.76 1.31
C GLY A 98 -4.53 -23.57 -0.15
N ARG A 99 -5.59 -24.28 -0.56
CA ARG A 99 -6.14 -24.20 -1.93
C ARG A 99 -7.58 -23.67 -1.98
N ARG A 100 -8.32 -23.71 -0.88
CA ARG A 100 -9.72 -23.24 -0.81
C ARG A 100 -9.83 -21.98 0.02
N PHE A 101 -10.23 -20.88 -0.63
CA PHE A 101 -10.27 -19.57 -0.01
C PHE A 101 -11.66 -18.94 -0.09
N PHE A 102 -12.15 -18.45 1.04
CA PHE A 102 -13.35 -17.63 1.07
C PHE A 102 -12.96 -16.15 0.88
N PRO A 103 -13.46 -15.47 -0.15
CA PRO A 103 -13.11 -14.09 -0.41
C PRO A 103 -14.01 -13.13 0.37
N VAL A 104 -13.42 -12.04 0.85
CA VAL A 104 -14.12 -10.80 1.18
C VAL A 104 -13.61 -9.78 0.17
N GLU A 105 -14.45 -9.42 -0.79
CA GLU A 105 -14.10 -8.65 -1.97
C GLU A 105 -14.99 -7.42 -2.14
N ARG A 106 -14.55 -6.45 -2.92
CA ARG A 106 -15.28 -5.20 -3.11
C ARG A 106 -16.43 -5.36 -4.09
N VAL A 107 -16.19 -6.07 -5.17
CA VAL A 107 -17.16 -6.41 -6.19
C VAL A 107 -17.12 -7.92 -6.40
N GLU A 108 -18.28 -8.54 -6.53
CA GLU A 108 -18.37 -9.97 -6.80
C GLU A 108 -17.56 -10.34 -8.03
N GLY A 109 -16.68 -11.35 -7.88
CA GLY A 109 -15.77 -11.82 -8.93
C GLY A 109 -14.38 -11.17 -8.95
N ASP A 110 -14.12 -10.17 -8.12
CA ASP A 110 -12.79 -9.56 -7.98
C ASP A 110 -11.74 -10.63 -7.59
N ALA A 111 -12.10 -11.52 -6.65
CA ALA A 111 -11.20 -12.57 -6.18
C ALA A 111 -10.94 -13.63 -7.28
N ALA A 112 -11.93 -14.01 -8.04
CA ALA A 112 -11.78 -14.95 -9.15
C ALA A 112 -10.84 -14.36 -10.23
N THR A 113 -11.05 -13.09 -10.59
CA THR A 113 -10.19 -12.37 -11.53
C THR A 113 -8.75 -12.24 -11.00
N TRP A 114 -8.60 -11.92 -9.71
CA TRP A 114 -7.28 -11.83 -9.08
C TRP A 114 -6.56 -13.17 -9.02
N ALA A 115 -7.30 -14.28 -8.83
CA ALA A 115 -6.76 -15.63 -8.71
C ALA A 115 -6.32 -16.25 -10.05
N ASP A 116 -6.53 -15.56 -11.16
CA ASP A 116 -6.13 -16.07 -12.47
C ASP A 116 -4.66 -16.53 -12.47
N GLY A 117 -4.41 -17.73 -13.01
CA GLY A 117 -3.11 -18.37 -13.01
C GLY A 117 -2.72 -19.10 -11.71
N LEU A 118 -3.58 -19.13 -10.68
CA LEU A 118 -3.39 -19.90 -9.46
C LEU A 118 -4.19 -21.22 -9.51
N ASP A 119 -3.64 -22.27 -8.92
CA ASP A 119 -4.35 -23.55 -8.70
C ASP A 119 -5.06 -23.49 -7.32
N ILE A 120 -6.09 -22.67 -7.23
CA ILE A 120 -6.90 -22.48 -6.03
C ILE A 120 -8.40 -22.45 -6.37
N GLU A 121 -9.23 -22.66 -5.37
CA GLU A 121 -10.69 -22.59 -5.42
C GLU A 121 -11.19 -21.40 -4.60
N ILE A 122 -12.04 -20.59 -5.21
CA ILE A 122 -12.76 -19.50 -4.54
C ILE A 122 -14.09 -20.05 -4.03
N GLU A 123 -14.19 -20.14 -2.70
CA GLU A 123 -15.32 -20.75 -2.01
C GLU A 123 -16.45 -19.75 -1.76
N SER A 124 -17.68 -20.19 -1.92
CA SER A 124 -18.85 -19.38 -1.56
C SER A 124 -19.21 -19.44 -0.07
N SER A 125 -18.55 -20.29 0.70
CA SER A 125 -18.81 -20.48 2.12
C SER A 125 -17.54 -20.57 2.96
N VAL A 126 -17.52 -19.85 4.09
CA VAL A 126 -16.44 -19.97 5.09
C VAL A 126 -16.28 -21.40 5.61
N LYS A 127 -17.39 -22.19 5.62
CA LYS A 127 -17.38 -23.55 6.18
C LYS A 127 -16.53 -24.53 5.37
N THR A 128 -16.37 -24.32 4.07
CA THR A 128 -15.59 -25.17 3.18
C THR A 128 -14.20 -24.63 2.94
N ALA A 129 -13.94 -23.39 3.33
CA ALA A 129 -12.67 -22.73 3.13
C ALA A 129 -11.56 -23.20 4.09
N GLN A 130 -10.33 -23.04 3.67
CA GLN A 130 -9.12 -23.25 4.48
C GLN A 130 -8.52 -21.94 4.99
N ALA A 131 -8.89 -20.82 4.38
CA ALA A 131 -8.50 -19.49 4.78
C ALA A 131 -9.49 -18.45 4.23
N VAL A 132 -9.40 -17.23 4.76
CA VAL A 132 -10.12 -16.06 4.23
C VAL A 132 -9.14 -15.19 3.45
N LEU A 133 -9.50 -14.79 2.22
CA LEU A 133 -8.86 -13.73 1.45
C LEU A 133 -9.58 -12.42 1.71
N LEU A 134 -8.95 -11.53 2.45
CA LEU A 134 -9.53 -10.24 2.78
C LEU A 134 -8.94 -9.17 1.85
N MET A 135 -9.67 -8.87 0.76
CA MET A 135 -9.17 -8.08 -0.37
C MET A 135 -9.79 -6.68 -0.46
N GLY A 136 -11.03 -6.54 -0.03
CA GLY A 136 -11.78 -5.30 -0.08
C GLY A 136 -13.09 -5.43 0.66
N LEU A 137 -13.85 -4.34 0.74
CA LEU A 137 -15.23 -4.34 1.21
C LEU A 137 -16.10 -3.65 0.16
N PRO A 138 -17.35 -4.09 -0.05
CA PRO A 138 -18.33 -3.35 -0.84
C PRO A 138 -18.47 -1.92 -0.31
N ASP A 139 -18.65 -0.97 -1.24
CA ASP A 139 -18.83 0.43 -0.86
C ASP A 139 -20.15 0.59 -0.08
N GLY A 140 -20.08 1.20 1.09
CA GLY A 140 -21.23 1.36 1.99
C GLY A 140 -21.35 0.28 3.08
N ASP A 141 -20.60 -0.80 2.98
CA ASP A 141 -20.58 -1.82 4.04
C ASP A 141 -19.86 -1.30 5.29
N SER A 142 -20.41 -1.72 6.45
CA SER A 142 -19.76 -1.54 7.75
C SER A 142 -19.09 -2.86 8.19
N ALA A 143 -18.15 -2.76 9.14
CA ALA A 143 -17.51 -3.94 9.71
C ALA A 143 -18.53 -4.89 10.37
N ASP A 144 -19.62 -4.36 10.90
CA ASP A 144 -20.65 -5.15 11.61
C ASP A 144 -21.35 -6.18 10.71
N GLN A 145 -21.52 -5.86 9.42
CA GLN A 145 -22.13 -6.78 8.45
C GLN A 145 -21.30 -8.05 8.23
N TRP A 146 -20.00 -7.98 8.52
CA TRP A 146 -19.04 -9.08 8.32
C TRP A 146 -18.74 -9.87 9.61
N GLN A 147 -19.32 -9.48 10.77
CA GLN A 147 -19.05 -10.16 12.03
C GLN A 147 -19.41 -11.66 12.00
N GLY A 148 -20.50 -12.03 11.32
CA GLY A 148 -20.91 -13.42 11.17
C GLY A 148 -19.86 -14.27 10.41
N VAL A 149 -19.19 -13.67 9.40
CA VAL A 149 -18.09 -14.29 8.66
C VAL A 149 -16.87 -14.44 9.56
N LEU A 150 -16.48 -13.36 10.27
CA LEU A 150 -15.35 -13.38 11.20
C LEU A 150 -15.56 -14.40 12.33
N ASP A 151 -16.78 -14.52 12.86
CA ASP A 151 -17.11 -15.49 13.91
C ASP A 151 -16.97 -16.94 13.43
N GLN A 152 -17.46 -17.24 12.23
CA GLN A 152 -17.32 -18.57 11.64
C GLN A 152 -15.84 -18.88 11.38
N ALA A 153 -15.09 -17.94 10.80
CA ALA A 153 -13.66 -18.09 10.55
C ALA A 153 -12.88 -18.31 11.87
N PHE A 154 -13.25 -17.56 12.93
CA PHE A 154 -12.59 -17.67 14.23
C PHE A 154 -12.86 -19.02 14.90
N LYS A 155 -14.11 -19.48 14.90
CA LYS A 155 -14.47 -20.81 15.42
C LYS A 155 -13.75 -21.94 14.68
N ALA A 156 -13.59 -21.79 13.37
CA ALA A 156 -12.86 -22.76 12.53
C ALA A 156 -11.33 -22.55 12.57
N ARG A 157 -10.83 -21.55 13.30
CA ARG A 157 -9.39 -21.18 13.38
C ARG A 157 -8.75 -20.92 12.03
N LEU A 158 -9.51 -20.37 11.09
CA LEU A 158 -9.00 -20.08 9.77
C LEU A 158 -8.01 -18.89 9.80
N PRO A 159 -6.89 -18.95 9.11
CA PRO A 159 -6.06 -17.77 8.91
C PRO A 159 -6.74 -16.79 7.96
N ILE A 160 -6.51 -15.50 8.18
CA ILE A 160 -6.88 -14.43 7.25
C ILE A 160 -5.62 -13.93 6.55
N TYR A 161 -5.66 -13.86 5.21
CA TYR A 161 -4.66 -13.21 4.38
C TYR A 161 -5.24 -11.88 3.91
N CYS A 162 -4.68 -10.78 4.38
CA CYS A 162 -5.19 -9.43 4.13
C CYS A 162 -4.31 -8.72 3.10
N SER A 163 -4.84 -8.46 1.91
CA SER A 163 -4.15 -7.75 0.83
C SER A 163 -4.35 -6.24 0.86
N ASN A 164 -5.15 -5.72 1.79
CA ASN A 164 -5.31 -4.29 2.01
C ASN A 164 -5.39 -3.99 3.50
N PRO A 165 -4.27 -3.63 4.15
CA PRO A 165 -4.22 -3.40 5.60
C PRO A 165 -4.82 -2.07 6.04
N ASP A 166 -5.19 -1.18 5.13
CA ASP A 166 -5.73 0.14 5.45
C ASP A 166 -7.04 0.03 6.22
N LEU A 167 -7.21 0.83 7.27
CA LEU A 167 -8.47 0.89 8.03
C LEU A 167 -9.55 1.61 7.26
N LYS A 168 -9.16 2.62 6.48
CA LYS A 168 -10.04 3.42 5.63
C LYS A 168 -9.39 3.62 4.27
N SER A 169 -10.22 3.71 3.25
CA SER A 169 -9.76 3.99 1.88
C SER A 169 -10.44 5.26 1.37
N PRO A 170 -9.69 6.21 0.82
CA PRO A 170 -10.26 7.40 0.23
C PRO A 170 -10.98 7.06 -1.11
N ARG A 171 -11.97 7.89 -1.45
CA ARG A 171 -12.67 7.89 -2.74
C ARG A 171 -12.41 9.21 -3.45
N ALA A 172 -12.62 9.24 -4.77
CA ALA A 172 -12.37 10.42 -5.59
C ALA A 172 -13.14 11.69 -5.13
N ASN A 173 -14.24 11.52 -4.39
CA ASN A 173 -15.02 12.62 -3.80
C ASN A 173 -14.52 13.06 -2.41
N GLY A 174 -13.35 12.57 -1.95
CA GLY A 174 -12.79 12.84 -0.63
C GLY A 174 -13.45 12.05 0.52
N GLN A 175 -14.45 11.22 0.25
CA GLN A 175 -15.09 10.38 1.26
C GLN A 175 -14.15 9.26 1.71
N LEU A 176 -14.06 9.01 3.02
CA LEU A 176 -13.36 7.87 3.58
C LEU A 176 -14.37 6.73 3.84
N VAL A 177 -14.12 5.57 3.24
CA VAL A 177 -14.91 4.36 3.45
C VAL A 177 -14.13 3.34 4.27
N THR A 178 -14.85 2.48 5.00
CA THR A 178 -14.25 1.36 5.73
C THR A 178 -13.52 0.43 4.77
N SER A 179 -12.30 0.04 5.12
CA SER A 179 -11.49 -0.86 4.30
C SER A 179 -11.33 -2.23 4.97
N ALA A 180 -10.87 -3.18 4.18
CA ALA A 180 -10.66 -4.57 4.59
C ALA A 180 -9.76 -4.71 5.82
N GLY A 181 -8.77 -3.83 5.98
CA GLY A 181 -7.88 -3.82 7.13
C GLY A 181 -8.61 -3.70 8.47
N THR A 182 -9.76 -3.01 8.53
CA THR A 182 -10.57 -2.93 9.75
C THR A 182 -10.94 -4.32 10.25
N LEU A 183 -11.47 -5.18 9.39
CA LEU A 183 -11.84 -6.56 9.73
C LEU A 183 -10.62 -7.39 10.14
N ALA A 184 -9.51 -7.22 9.43
CA ALA A 184 -8.26 -7.93 9.73
C ALA A 184 -7.73 -7.56 11.12
N HIS A 185 -7.73 -6.27 11.47
CA HIS A 185 -7.29 -5.81 12.79
C HIS A 185 -8.23 -6.27 13.91
N GLU A 186 -9.54 -6.26 13.70
CA GLU A 186 -10.51 -6.80 14.66
C GLU A 186 -10.30 -8.30 14.89
N TYR A 187 -10.16 -9.07 13.82
CA TYR A 187 -9.89 -10.50 13.92
C TYR A 187 -8.60 -10.79 14.69
N ARG A 188 -7.53 -10.04 14.43
CA ARG A 188 -6.25 -10.15 15.15
C ARG A 188 -6.40 -9.80 16.63
N LYS A 189 -7.15 -8.73 16.98
CA LYS A 189 -7.42 -8.34 18.37
C LYS A 189 -8.12 -9.45 19.16
N ARG A 190 -8.95 -10.26 18.48
CA ARG A 190 -9.63 -11.42 19.08
C ARG A 190 -8.71 -12.64 19.22
N GLY A 191 -7.45 -12.57 18.80
CA GLY A 191 -6.48 -13.67 18.80
C GLY A 191 -6.48 -14.54 17.54
N GLY A 192 -7.17 -14.10 16.49
CA GLY A 192 -7.15 -14.77 15.18
C GLY A 192 -5.82 -14.57 14.44
N LYS A 193 -5.43 -15.55 13.64
CA LYS A 193 -4.21 -15.47 12.82
C LYS A 193 -4.45 -14.61 11.59
N VAL A 194 -3.72 -13.50 11.46
CA VAL A 194 -3.76 -12.62 10.28
C VAL A 194 -2.37 -12.45 9.70
N VAL A 195 -2.26 -12.56 8.38
CA VAL A 195 -1.07 -12.23 7.61
C VAL A 195 -1.39 -11.02 6.73
N PHE A 196 -0.73 -9.91 7.00
CA PHE A 196 -0.87 -8.68 6.23
C PHE A 196 0.16 -8.60 5.11
N TYR A 197 -0.26 -8.14 3.93
CA TYR A 197 0.56 -8.04 2.74
C TYR A 197 0.89 -6.63 2.29
N GLY A 198 0.27 -5.61 2.86
CA GLY A 198 0.53 -4.22 2.53
C GLY A 198 1.52 -3.52 3.46
N LYS A 199 1.82 -2.27 3.15
CA LYS A 199 2.54 -1.35 4.03
C LYS A 199 1.79 -1.18 5.35
N PRO A 200 2.42 -1.09 6.51
CA PRO A 200 3.87 -1.04 6.76
C PRO A 200 4.53 -2.41 6.94
N HIS A 201 3.88 -3.51 6.60
CA HIS A 201 4.40 -4.84 6.88
C HIS A 201 5.58 -5.20 5.98
N ARG A 202 6.67 -5.70 6.56
CA ARG A 202 7.97 -5.95 5.91
C ARG A 202 7.89 -6.81 4.64
N ARG A 203 6.88 -7.66 4.52
CA ARG A 203 6.76 -8.62 3.41
C ARG A 203 6.75 -7.91 2.06
N ILE A 204 5.94 -6.87 1.87
CA ILE A 204 5.84 -6.15 0.59
C ILE A 204 7.13 -5.39 0.25
N TYR A 205 7.81 -4.84 1.27
CA TYR A 205 9.11 -4.17 1.10
C TYR A 205 10.20 -5.15 0.69
N ASN A 206 10.28 -6.32 1.33
CA ASN A 206 11.23 -7.37 0.99
C ASN A 206 11.02 -7.89 -0.43
N GLU A 207 9.77 -8.11 -0.84
CA GLU A 207 9.43 -8.53 -2.21
C GLU A 207 9.88 -7.49 -3.24
N LEU A 208 9.63 -6.21 -2.98
CA LEU A 208 10.07 -5.14 -3.88
C LEU A 208 11.60 -5.02 -3.92
N LYS A 209 12.28 -5.05 -2.76
CA LYS A 209 13.74 -5.00 -2.69
C LYS A 209 14.38 -6.14 -3.49
N ALA A 210 13.86 -7.35 -3.33
CA ALA A 210 14.36 -8.52 -4.07
C ALA A 210 14.22 -8.35 -5.60
N LYS A 211 13.10 -7.76 -6.05
CA LYS A 211 12.88 -7.50 -7.48
C LYS A 211 13.78 -6.41 -8.05
N LEU A 212 13.99 -5.34 -7.28
CA LEU A 212 14.88 -4.24 -7.68
C LEU A 212 16.35 -4.64 -7.62
N ASN A 213 16.71 -5.66 -6.84
CA ASN A 213 18.09 -6.02 -6.56
C ASN A 213 18.94 -4.78 -6.24
N ALA A 214 18.50 -4.02 -5.24
CA ALA A 214 19.05 -2.73 -4.85
C ALA A 214 19.21 -2.65 -3.32
N ASP A 215 20.20 -1.92 -2.85
CA ASP A 215 20.50 -1.82 -1.41
C ASP A 215 20.07 -0.48 -0.82
N ARG A 216 20.39 0.62 -1.47
CA ARG A 216 20.04 1.98 -1.02
C ARG A 216 18.73 2.42 -1.66
N LEU A 217 17.65 2.30 -0.91
CA LEU A 217 16.31 2.62 -1.37
C LEU A 217 15.74 3.80 -0.61
N LEU A 218 15.02 4.67 -1.32
CA LEU A 218 14.24 5.76 -0.76
C LEU A 218 12.75 5.45 -0.91
N MET A 219 12.00 5.42 0.20
CA MET A 219 10.53 5.36 0.17
C MET A 219 9.95 6.76 0.20
N VAL A 220 9.19 7.12 -0.83
CA VAL A 220 8.47 8.39 -0.96
C VAL A 220 6.98 8.11 -0.73
N GLY A 221 6.42 8.69 0.33
CA GLY A 221 5.04 8.47 0.71
C GLY A 221 4.43 9.64 1.46
N ASP A 222 3.12 9.61 1.65
CA ASP A 222 2.39 10.63 2.39
C ASP A 222 1.86 10.15 3.75
N SER A 223 2.01 8.84 4.06
CA SER A 223 1.55 8.25 5.31
C SER A 223 2.71 7.92 6.25
N LEU A 224 2.70 8.54 7.45
CA LEU A 224 3.66 8.22 8.50
C LEU A 224 3.54 6.76 8.95
N GLU A 225 2.32 6.24 9.03
CA GLU A 225 2.05 4.89 9.54
C GLU A 225 2.38 3.79 8.52
N HIS A 226 2.22 4.06 7.22
CA HIS A 226 2.40 3.06 6.17
C HIS A 226 3.75 3.19 5.48
N ASP A 227 4.04 4.38 4.91
CA ASP A 227 5.21 4.59 4.07
C ASP A 227 6.46 4.82 4.90
N ILE A 228 6.38 5.76 5.84
CA ILE A 228 7.54 6.17 6.62
C ILE A 228 7.92 5.05 7.60
N ALA A 229 7.00 4.62 8.46
CA ALA A 229 7.28 3.54 9.41
C ALA A 229 7.65 2.22 8.70
N GLY A 230 6.99 1.91 7.59
CA GLY A 230 7.30 0.70 6.82
C GLY A 230 8.65 0.75 6.13
N GLY A 231 9.03 1.88 5.52
CA GLY A 231 10.33 2.11 4.91
C GLY A 231 11.46 2.00 5.95
N GLN A 232 11.30 2.68 7.09
CA GLN A 232 12.25 2.62 8.21
C GLN A 232 12.41 1.19 8.75
N ALA A 233 11.30 0.47 8.95
CA ALA A 233 11.35 -0.93 9.38
C ALA A 233 12.03 -1.85 8.36
N ALA A 234 12.03 -1.48 7.07
CA ALA A 234 12.75 -2.17 6.02
C ALA A 234 14.23 -1.75 5.91
N GLY A 235 14.66 -0.74 6.66
CA GLY A 235 16.01 -0.18 6.63
C GLY A 235 16.24 0.78 5.45
N TRP A 236 15.18 1.40 4.92
CA TRP A 236 15.24 2.37 3.84
C TRP A 236 15.19 3.80 4.38
N ASP A 237 15.78 4.74 3.67
CA ASP A 237 15.51 6.15 3.90
C ASP A 237 14.08 6.49 3.45
N THR A 238 13.54 7.56 4.03
CA THR A 238 12.14 7.93 3.82
C THR A 238 11.98 9.42 3.53
N LEU A 239 11.06 9.74 2.61
CA LEU A 239 10.68 11.09 2.26
C LEU A 239 9.17 11.27 2.43
N LEU A 240 8.77 12.18 3.31
CA LEU A 240 7.36 12.51 3.54
C LEU A 240 6.88 13.60 2.59
N ILE A 241 5.80 13.32 1.85
CA ILE A 241 5.04 14.31 1.09
C ILE A 241 4.05 15.01 2.02
N GLN A 242 4.20 16.31 2.23
CA GLN A 242 3.36 17.09 3.13
C GLN A 242 1.98 17.38 2.52
N GLY A 243 1.92 17.56 1.19
CA GLY A 243 0.71 17.89 0.45
C GLY A 243 -0.25 16.73 0.20
N GLY A 244 0.03 15.52 0.75
CA GLY A 244 -0.83 14.35 0.72
C GLY A 244 -1.78 14.29 1.91
N LEU A 245 -1.73 13.19 2.66
CA LEU A 245 -2.63 12.87 3.78
C LEU A 245 -2.70 13.95 4.87
N TYR A 246 -1.59 14.65 5.10
CA TYR A 246 -1.46 15.68 6.15
C TYR A 246 -1.42 17.12 5.62
N ALA A 247 -1.94 17.36 4.41
CA ALA A 247 -1.92 18.68 3.78
C ALA A 247 -2.57 19.78 4.64
N ALA A 248 -3.70 19.44 5.29
CA ALA A 248 -4.41 20.36 6.16
C ALA A 248 -3.58 20.76 7.40
N GLU A 249 -2.88 19.79 8.00
CA GLU A 249 -2.04 20.00 9.17
C GLU A 249 -0.84 20.90 8.84
N PHE A 250 -0.17 20.64 7.73
CA PHE A 250 1.00 21.41 7.30
C PHE A 250 0.63 22.83 6.82
N SER A 251 -0.61 23.07 6.40
CA SER A 251 -1.05 24.41 5.98
C SER A 251 -1.26 25.39 7.15
N HIS A 252 -1.36 24.90 8.39
CA HIS A 252 -1.71 25.72 9.56
C HIS A 252 -0.64 25.81 10.65
N GLY A 253 0.60 25.35 10.40
CA GLY A 253 1.66 25.36 11.41
C GLY A 253 3.07 25.38 10.83
N SER A 254 4.06 25.59 11.69
CA SER A 254 5.45 25.40 11.27
C SER A 254 5.72 23.92 11.01
N HIS A 255 6.48 23.63 9.97
CA HIS A 255 6.85 22.27 9.59
C HIS A 255 7.29 21.41 10.77
N ASP A 256 8.27 21.90 11.54
CA ASP A 256 8.88 21.10 12.63
C ASP A 256 7.88 20.81 13.76
N ALA A 257 7.02 21.78 14.11
CA ALA A 257 6.00 21.59 15.14
C ALA A 257 4.93 20.58 14.70
N VAL A 258 4.45 20.68 13.45
CA VAL A 258 3.47 19.77 12.88
C VAL A 258 4.06 18.36 12.76
N LEU A 259 5.25 18.23 12.20
CA LEU A 259 5.90 16.95 12.03
C LEU A 259 6.16 16.26 13.38
N SER A 260 6.69 16.99 14.37
CA SER A 260 6.96 16.44 15.71
C SER A 260 5.68 15.92 16.39
N ARG A 261 4.57 16.67 16.26
CA ARG A 261 3.28 16.25 16.77
C ARG A 261 2.79 14.96 16.06
N LEU A 262 2.78 14.97 14.75
CA LEU A 262 2.30 13.83 13.95
C LEU A 262 3.11 12.56 14.20
N VAL A 263 4.44 12.66 14.24
CA VAL A 263 5.34 11.53 14.53
C VAL A 263 5.05 10.93 15.91
N THR A 264 4.79 11.80 16.92
CA THR A 264 4.41 11.33 18.25
C THR A 264 3.06 10.64 18.27
N GLU A 265 2.03 11.26 17.64
CA GLU A 265 0.67 10.71 17.53
C GLU A 265 0.64 9.36 16.81
N LYS A 266 1.45 9.23 15.76
CA LYS A 266 1.53 8.02 14.93
C LYS A 266 2.53 6.98 15.45
N SER A 267 3.28 7.30 16.49
CA SER A 267 4.28 6.41 17.10
C SER A 267 5.29 5.86 16.08
N CYS A 268 5.79 6.71 15.19
CA CYS A 268 6.82 6.38 14.21
C CYS A 268 8.07 7.24 14.43
N GLU A 269 9.16 6.89 13.77
CA GLU A 269 10.37 7.70 13.74
C GLU A 269 10.23 8.85 12.73
N THR A 270 11.00 9.91 12.92
CA THR A 270 11.02 11.06 12.00
C THR A 270 11.52 10.61 10.62
N PRO A 271 10.88 11.04 9.51
CA PRO A 271 11.36 10.76 8.16
C PRO A 271 12.73 11.39 7.92
N THR A 272 13.55 10.77 7.06
CA THR A 272 14.86 11.28 6.65
C THR A 272 14.71 12.65 5.98
N TYR A 273 13.74 12.75 5.07
CA TYR A 273 13.42 13.94 4.30
C TYR A 273 11.94 14.30 4.36
N SER A 274 11.65 15.56 4.04
CA SER A 274 10.28 16.03 3.82
C SER A 274 10.26 17.04 2.67
N ILE A 275 9.18 17.03 1.89
CA ILE A 275 8.94 17.92 0.76
C ILE A 275 7.45 18.26 0.69
N GLU A 276 7.13 19.46 0.21
CA GLU A 276 5.73 19.88 0.10
C GLU A 276 4.96 18.99 -0.89
N GLN A 277 5.49 18.84 -2.11
CA GLN A 277 4.95 18.00 -3.18
C GLN A 277 6.06 17.59 -4.14
N LEU A 278 5.79 16.61 -5.02
CA LEU A 278 6.74 16.21 -6.06
C LEU A 278 6.96 17.35 -7.06
N LYS A 279 8.22 17.77 -7.21
CA LYS A 279 8.63 18.80 -8.17
C LYS A 279 10.14 18.73 -8.46
#